data_c7e6fed2cdf915818694bd39fe0923b7
#
_entry.id   c7e6fed2cdf915818694bd39fe0923b7
#
_cell.length_a   1.000
_cell.length_b   1.000
_cell.length_c   1.000
_cell.angle_alpha   90.00
_cell.angle_beta   90.00
_cell.angle_gamma   90.00
#
_symmetry.space_group_name_H-M   'P 1'
#
loop_
_entity.id
_entity.type
_entity.pdbx_description
1 polymer ?
#
loop_
_entity_poly.entity_id
_entity_poly.type
_entity_poly.pdbx_seq_one_letter_code
_entity_poly.pdbx_strand_id
1 'polypeptide(L)'
;QVRYAVLRWFETLPVIERGEDVDLLVADDDLAKIDDLFVRLRSGIACDIYSVSGMPGSDFQKMAYFPPHLAEQIVARARMIKDLYRVPDQRDHFLSLAYHALYHKGYASGLKSALTPAVAPKKLPDHDYRQVLGDLATGLSIPAGTDMESLDEYLTQQGWRPPFDMLARLSLRNPWIHDRYFREGFAVDPLRRGLAVFLVRERALRPGAAAEVEAGLVARGFRILHSEPLAAERQKAVASRLRGGNWGRGPWAFSGGPPAQVIVAWDPRPLPVDRRQKSEYPLLENGRILRAKIHLRDHLLRGLGKRQRFNPLHSSDNDIQAWEYVEILLPQQV
;
A
#
# COMPACT_ATOMS: atom_id res chain seq x y z
N GLN A 1 -16.42 13.93 16.91
CA GLN A 1 -15.74 12.74 17.37
C GLN A 1 -14.62 12.42 16.40
N VAL A 2 -13.39 12.09 16.88
CA VAL A 2 -12.25 11.69 16.05
C VAL A 2 -12.31 10.18 15.81
N ARG A 3 -12.09 9.76 14.57
CA ARG A 3 -11.98 8.34 14.19
C ARG A 3 -10.51 7.95 14.24
N TYR A 4 -10.15 7.12 15.21
CA TYR A 4 -8.78 6.65 15.42
C TYR A 4 -8.77 5.30 16.14
N ALA A 5 -7.60 4.66 16.16
CA ALA A 5 -7.29 3.52 17.00
C ALA A 5 -5.87 3.64 17.56
N VAL A 6 -5.69 3.31 18.85
CA VAL A 6 -4.36 3.02 19.43
C VAL A 6 -3.99 1.61 18.99
N LEU A 7 -2.90 1.45 18.26
CA LEU A 7 -2.64 0.22 17.50
C LEU A 7 -2.20 -0.98 18.36
N ARG A 8 -1.37 -0.73 19.40
CA ARG A 8 -0.72 -1.78 20.19
C ARG A 8 -0.28 -1.29 21.55
N TRP A 9 0.04 -2.19 22.45
CA TRP A 9 0.55 -1.96 23.81
C TRP A 9 -0.35 -1.03 24.63
N PHE A 10 -1.64 -1.10 24.40
CA PHE A 10 -2.66 -0.26 25.01
C PHE A 10 -3.22 -0.81 26.32
N GLU A 11 -2.82 -2.00 26.74
CA GLU A 11 -3.34 -2.71 27.92
C GLU A 11 -3.04 -1.95 29.22
N THR A 12 -1.89 -1.29 29.27
CA THR A 12 -1.45 -0.52 30.45
C THR A 12 -2.03 0.90 30.48
N LEU A 13 -2.60 1.39 29.38
CA LEU A 13 -3.12 2.75 29.32
C LEU A 13 -4.18 3.04 30.41
N PRO A 14 -4.16 4.23 31.01
CA PRO A 14 -3.40 5.43 30.64
C PRO A 14 -1.97 5.53 31.23
N VAL A 15 -1.45 4.46 31.83
CA VAL A 15 -0.10 4.43 32.35
C VAL A 15 0.86 4.06 31.23
N ILE A 16 1.82 4.92 30.94
CA ILE A 16 2.84 4.74 29.91
C ILE A 16 4.19 4.71 30.58
N GLU A 17 4.96 3.65 30.36
CA GLU A 17 6.30 3.52 30.90
C GLU A 17 7.28 4.51 30.26
N ARG A 18 8.32 4.86 30.99
CA ARG A 18 9.33 5.81 30.49
C ARG A 18 10.07 5.22 29.28
N GLY A 19 9.97 5.89 28.14
CA GLY A 19 10.62 5.48 26.89
C GLY A 19 9.70 4.74 25.92
N GLU A 20 8.47 4.44 26.35
CA GLU A 20 7.41 3.94 25.46
C GLU A 20 6.73 5.09 24.71
N ASP A 21 6.22 4.79 23.54
CA ASP A 21 5.44 5.66 22.68
C ASP A 21 4.00 5.14 22.48
N VAL A 22 3.14 5.99 21.96
CA VAL A 22 1.77 5.62 21.61
C VAL A 22 1.60 5.69 20.10
N ASP A 23 1.25 4.58 19.49
CA ASP A 23 0.98 4.50 18.06
C ASP A 23 -0.49 4.72 17.75
N LEU A 24 -0.79 5.75 17.00
CA LEU A 24 -2.14 6.13 16.61
C LEU A 24 -2.36 5.95 15.11
N LEU A 25 -3.39 5.24 14.74
CA LEU A 25 -3.93 5.24 13.37
C LEU A 25 -5.15 6.14 13.32
N VAL A 26 -5.15 7.13 12.44
CA VAL A 26 -6.17 8.18 12.36
C VAL A 26 -6.78 8.23 10.97
N ALA A 27 -8.09 8.43 10.87
CA ALA A 27 -8.76 8.68 9.60
C ALA A 27 -8.25 10.00 8.99
N ASP A 28 -8.02 10.03 7.69
CA ASP A 28 -7.44 11.18 6.98
C ASP A 28 -8.19 12.49 7.27
N ASP A 29 -9.51 12.44 7.24
CA ASP A 29 -10.38 13.64 7.50
C ASP A 29 -10.30 14.17 8.94
N ASP A 30 -9.80 13.35 9.86
CA ASP A 30 -9.74 13.70 11.28
C ASP A 30 -8.30 14.07 11.73
N LEU A 31 -7.31 13.96 10.84
CA LEU A 31 -5.90 14.22 11.16
C LEU A 31 -5.68 15.64 11.69
N ALA A 32 -6.26 16.65 11.03
CA ALA A 32 -6.13 18.05 11.48
C ALA A 32 -6.65 18.30 12.90
N LYS A 33 -7.66 17.54 13.36
CA LYS A 33 -8.19 17.65 14.74
C LYS A 33 -7.20 17.09 15.75
N ILE A 34 -6.46 16.04 15.38
CA ILE A 34 -5.41 15.44 16.21
C ILE A 34 -4.22 16.41 16.29
N ASP A 35 -3.78 16.96 15.17
CA ASP A 35 -2.68 17.93 15.15
C ASP A 35 -2.98 19.14 16.06
N ASP A 36 -4.17 19.71 15.97
CA ASP A 36 -4.61 20.80 16.85
C ASP A 36 -4.55 20.44 18.34
N LEU A 37 -4.90 19.18 18.68
CA LEU A 37 -4.86 18.69 20.05
C LEU A 37 -3.41 18.61 20.54
N PHE A 38 -2.49 18.03 19.75
CA PHE A 38 -1.09 17.87 20.11
C PHE A 38 -0.35 19.20 20.20
N VAL A 39 -0.67 20.18 19.38
CA VAL A 39 -0.12 21.54 19.48
C VAL A 39 -0.49 22.19 20.81
N ARG A 40 -1.68 21.93 21.34
CA ARG A 40 -2.17 22.49 22.60
C ARG A 40 -1.69 21.75 23.83
N LEU A 41 -1.56 20.42 23.72
CA LEU A 41 -1.18 19.55 24.83
C LEU A 41 0.29 19.15 24.68
N ARG A 42 1.19 19.96 25.20
CA ARG A 42 2.61 19.61 25.30
C ARG A 42 2.77 18.52 26.36
N SER A 43 2.60 17.26 25.99
CA SER A 43 2.90 16.11 26.84
C SER A 43 4.34 15.66 26.62
N GLY A 44 4.97 15.07 27.64
CA GLY A 44 6.27 14.41 27.52
C GLY A 44 6.20 12.99 26.94
N ILE A 45 5.05 12.59 26.39
CA ILE A 45 4.81 11.25 25.84
C ILE A 45 5.00 11.32 24.33
N ALA A 46 5.87 10.47 23.79
CA ALA A 46 6.05 10.34 22.37
C ALA A 46 4.83 9.67 21.74
N CYS A 47 4.38 10.19 20.60
CA CYS A 47 3.27 9.61 19.84
C CYS A 47 3.64 9.53 18.37
N ASP A 48 3.52 8.33 17.81
CA ASP A 48 3.62 8.11 16.38
C ASP A 48 2.21 8.14 15.77
N ILE A 49 1.99 9.08 14.86
CA ILE A 49 0.68 9.28 14.21
C ILE A 49 0.76 8.82 12.77
N TYR A 50 -0.08 7.84 12.44
CA TYR A 50 -0.24 7.32 11.08
C TYR A 50 -1.63 7.65 10.56
N SER A 51 -1.72 8.21 9.36
CA SER A 51 -3.00 8.38 8.65
C SER A 51 -3.33 7.15 7.83
N VAL A 52 -4.60 6.94 7.56
CA VAL A 52 -5.09 5.81 6.76
C VAL A 52 -4.40 5.73 5.40
N SER A 53 -4.26 6.85 4.69
CA SER A 53 -3.62 6.88 3.36
C SER A 53 -2.11 7.13 3.39
N GLY A 54 -1.51 7.35 4.56
CA GLY A 54 -0.08 7.72 4.67
C GLY A 54 0.18 9.13 4.16
N MET A 55 -0.60 10.11 4.62
CA MET A 55 -0.41 11.52 4.28
C MET A 55 0.96 12.02 4.74
N PRO A 56 1.56 12.99 4.06
CA PRO A 56 2.86 13.56 4.48
C PRO A 56 2.86 14.01 5.94
N GLY A 57 3.86 13.57 6.70
CA GLY A 57 3.98 13.84 8.15
C GLY A 57 3.27 12.84 9.05
N SER A 58 2.40 11.99 8.50
CA SER A 58 1.74 10.88 9.18
C SER A 58 1.86 9.57 8.37
N ASP A 59 2.91 9.50 7.59
CA ASP A 59 3.29 8.35 6.78
C ASP A 59 4.31 7.46 7.50
N PHE A 60 4.43 6.20 7.02
CA PHE A 60 5.52 5.31 7.39
C PHE A 60 6.45 5.14 6.19
N GLN A 61 7.63 5.75 6.23
CA GLN A 61 8.61 5.66 5.15
C GLN A 61 8.06 6.11 3.79
N LYS A 62 7.30 7.18 3.76
CA LYS A 62 6.60 7.76 2.59
C LYS A 62 5.53 6.84 1.98
N MET A 63 4.90 6.01 2.77
CA MET A 63 3.76 5.18 2.39
C MET A 63 2.80 5.04 3.59
N ALA A 64 1.60 4.53 3.35
CA ALA A 64 0.69 4.18 4.43
C ALA A 64 1.30 3.10 5.35
N TYR A 65 0.98 3.14 6.64
CA TYR A 65 1.45 2.16 7.62
C TYR A 65 0.90 0.77 7.33
N PHE A 66 -0.38 0.67 7.01
CA PHE A 66 -1.05 -0.50 6.46
C PHE A 66 -1.56 -0.17 5.04
N PRO A 67 -1.87 -1.15 4.19
CA PRO A 67 -2.69 -0.92 3.01
C PRO A 67 -3.95 -0.12 3.39
N PRO A 68 -4.30 0.96 2.68
CA PRO A 68 -5.36 1.90 3.12
C PRO A 68 -6.70 1.25 3.46
N HIS A 69 -7.12 0.23 2.71
CA HIS A 69 -8.37 -0.50 2.98
C HIS A 69 -8.36 -1.25 4.32
N LEU A 70 -7.19 -1.74 4.77
CA LEU A 70 -7.01 -2.38 6.07
C LEU A 70 -6.96 -1.34 7.18
N ALA A 71 -6.30 -0.23 6.95
CA ALA A 71 -6.27 0.91 7.86
C ALA A 71 -7.69 1.46 8.11
N GLU A 72 -8.49 1.65 7.06
CA GLU A 72 -9.90 2.03 7.16
C GLU A 72 -10.70 1.03 7.98
N GLN A 73 -10.50 -0.27 7.74
CA GLN A 73 -11.17 -1.34 8.47
C GLN A 73 -10.86 -1.27 9.98
N ILE A 74 -9.58 -1.12 10.36
CA ILE A 74 -9.15 -0.99 11.76
C ILE A 74 -9.86 0.19 12.42
N VAL A 75 -9.82 1.36 11.80
CA VAL A 75 -10.44 2.59 12.35
C VAL A 75 -11.97 2.47 12.44
N ALA A 76 -12.61 1.87 11.44
CA ALA A 76 -14.06 1.70 11.40
C ALA A 76 -14.58 0.74 12.50
N ARG A 77 -13.81 -0.33 12.81
CA ARG A 77 -14.17 -1.34 13.81
C ARG A 77 -13.60 -1.05 15.19
N ALA A 78 -12.84 0.03 15.34
CA ALA A 78 -12.21 0.37 16.61
C ALA A 78 -13.27 0.51 17.73
N ARG A 79 -13.04 -0.18 18.83
CA ARG A 79 -13.89 -0.19 20.00
C ARG A 79 -13.35 0.68 21.12
N MET A 80 -14.24 1.25 21.92
CA MET A 80 -13.88 2.02 23.10
C MET A 80 -13.48 1.07 24.23
N ILE A 81 -12.39 1.38 24.93
CA ILE A 81 -11.98 0.69 26.16
C ILE A 81 -11.99 1.68 27.32
N LYS A 82 -12.53 1.26 28.47
CA LYS A 82 -12.63 2.05 29.72
C LYS A 82 -13.28 3.42 29.51
N ASP A 83 -14.05 3.62 28.42
CA ASP A 83 -14.64 4.89 28.00
C ASP A 83 -13.62 6.00 27.76
N LEU A 84 -12.35 5.66 27.54
CA LEU A 84 -11.25 6.59 27.44
C LEU A 84 -10.60 6.65 26.04
N TYR A 85 -10.36 5.51 25.42
CA TYR A 85 -9.64 5.44 24.15
C TYR A 85 -10.16 4.31 23.25
N ARG A 86 -9.91 4.44 21.95
CA ARG A 86 -10.29 3.46 20.95
C ARG A 86 -9.12 2.57 20.59
N VAL A 87 -9.37 1.28 20.47
CA VAL A 87 -8.41 0.25 20.04
C VAL A 87 -9.01 -0.61 18.94
N PRO A 88 -8.22 -1.32 18.14
CA PRO A 88 -8.72 -2.31 17.20
C PRO A 88 -9.63 -3.34 17.90
N ASP A 89 -10.60 -3.92 17.22
CA ASP A 89 -11.26 -5.10 17.73
C ASP A 89 -10.23 -6.25 17.90
N GLN A 90 -10.62 -7.32 18.58
CA GLN A 90 -9.65 -8.39 18.90
C GLN A 90 -9.03 -9.03 17.67
N ARG A 91 -9.81 -9.19 16.59
CA ARG A 91 -9.32 -9.77 15.34
C ARG A 91 -8.37 -8.82 14.61
N ASP A 92 -8.78 -7.56 14.47
CA ASP A 92 -7.93 -6.53 13.87
C ASP A 92 -6.68 -6.26 14.72
N HIS A 93 -6.75 -6.40 16.05
CA HIS A 93 -5.58 -6.35 16.94
C HIS A 93 -4.58 -7.45 16.62
N PHE A 94 -5.03 -8.72 16.55
CA PHE A 94 -4.16 -9.82 16.17
C PHE A 94 -3.52 -9.59 14.78
N LEU A 95 -4.34 -9.26 13.78
CA LEU A 95 -3.90 -9.08 12.40
C LEU A 95 -2.92 -7.90 12.25
N SER A 96 -3.21 -6.77 12.89
CA SER A 96 -2.34 -5.58 12.83
C SER A 96 -1.05 -5.76 13.62
N LEU A 97 -1.08 -6.48 14.75
CA LEU A 97 0.13 -6.81 15.51
C LEU A 97 1.02 -7.82 14.76
N ALA A 98 0.42 -8.86 14.16
CA ALA A 98 1.15 -9.81 13.31
C ALA A 98 1.76 -9.11 12.10
N TYR A 99 1.01 -8.22 11.43
CA TYR A 99 1.51 -7.38 10.34
C TYR A 99 2.71 -6.56 10.77
N HIS A 100 2.61 -5.87 11.91
CA HIS A 100 3.71 -5.08 12.45
C HIS A 100 4.95 -5.95 12.76
N ALA A 101 4.76 -7.07 13.45
CA ALA A 101 5.85 -7.97 13.81
C ALA A 101 6.58 -8.52 12.58
N LEU A 102 5.85 -8.87 11.51
CA LEU A 102 6.46 -9.40 10.29
C LEU A 102 7.03 -8.30 9.40
N TYR A 103 6.17 -7.39 8.97
CA TYR A 103 6.51 -6.52 7.85
C TYR A 103 7.22 -5.24 8.27
N HIS A 104 7.08 -4.81 9.54
CA HIS A 104 7.84 -3.66 10.05
C HIS A 104 9.06 -4.06 10.86
N LYS A 105 8.96 -5.07 11.74
CA LYS A 105 10.07 -5.50 12.60
C LYS A 105 10.92 -6.62 11.96
N GLY A 106 10.30 -7.59 11.28
CA GLY A 106 11.01 -8.75 10.71
C GLY A 106 11.75 -9.54 11.78
N TYR A 107 12.99 -9.91 11.54
CA TYR A 107 13.80 -10.63 12.54
C TYR A 107 13.95 -9.91 13.88
N ALA A 108 13.81 -8.59 13.91
CA ALA A 108 13.86 -7.82 15.15
C ALA A 108 12.62 -8.02 16.05
N SER A 109 11.57 -8.67 15.56
CA SER A 109 10.43 -9.10 16.40
C SER A 109 10.75 -10.23 17.35
N GLY A 110 11.86 -10.95 17.14
CA GLY A 110 12.21 -12.15 17.91
C GLY A 110 11.36 -13.39 17.59
N LEU A 111 10.46 -13.31 16.61
CA LEU A 111 9.71 -14.48 16.14
C LEU A 111 10.65 -15.47 15.45
N LYS A 112 10.36 -16.75 15.60
CA LYS A 112 11.11 -17.81 14.91
C LYS A 112 10.86 -17.73 13.42
N SER A 113 11.89 -18.05 12.62
CA SER A 113 11.80 -18.19 11.17
C SER A 113 12.56 -19.44 10.74
N ALA A 114 12.05 -20.11 9.72
CA ALA A 114 12.76 -21.20 9.05
C ALA A 114 13.89 -20.66 8.14
N LEU A 115 13.83 -19.36 7.79
CA LEU A 115 14.87 -18.73 6.99
C LEU A 115 16.06 -18.37 7.89
N THR A 116 17.27 -18.62 7.38
CA THR A 116 18.48 -18.17 8.06
C THR A 116 18.75 -16.73 7.70
N PRO A 117 18.81 -15.78 8.68
CA PRO A 117 19.11 -14.40 8.39
C PRO A 117 20.49 -14.26 7.76
N ALA A 118 20.59 -13.49 6.68
CA ALA A 118 21.88 -13.14 6.08
C ALA A 118 22.73 -12.29 7.03
N VAL A 119 22.07 -11.52 7.92
CA VAL A 119 22.70 -10.70 8.96
C VAL A 119 21.91 -10.89 10.27
N ALA A 120 22.59 -11.25 11.33
CA ALA A 120 21.95 -11.40 12.64
C ALA A 120 21.33 -10.06 13.11
N PRO A 121 20.14 -10.08 13.75
CA PRO A 121 19.51 -8.88 14.26
C PRO A 121 20.40 -8.23 15.33
N LYS A 122 20.62 -6.93 15.21
CA LYS A 122 21.51 -6.16 16.12
C LYS A 122 20.85 -5.79 17.44
N LYS A 123 19.54 -5.92 17.55
CA LYS A 123 18.75 -5.48 18.72
C LYS A 123 17.82 -6.60 19.16
N LEU A 124 17.70 -6.78 20.46
CA LEU A 124 16.68 -7.65 21.05
C LEU A 124 15.29 -7.04 20.83
N PRO A 125 14.23 -7.87 20.77
CA PRO A 125 12.87 -7.37 20.64
C PRO A 125 12.52 -6.52 21.87
N ASP A 126 11.77 -5.45 21.61
CA ASP A 126 11.31 -4.51 22.65
C ASP A 126 10.18 -5.15 23.48
N HIS A 127 9.42 -6.07 22.88
CA HIS A 127 8.27 -6.75 23.45
C HIS A 127 8.28 -8.23 23.08
N ASP A 128 7.61 -9.07 23.88
CA ASP A 128 7.40 -10.49 23.55
C ASP A 128 6.24 -10.68 22.58
N TYR A 129 6.50 -10.40 21.30
CA TYR A 129 5.51 -10.61 20.21
C TYR A 129 4.99 -12.04 20.15
N ARG A 130 5.84 -13.02 20.45
CA ARG A 130 5.44 -14.44 20.38
C ARG A 130 4.37 -14.78 21.40
N GLN A 131 4.57 -14.33 22.64
CA GLN A 131 3.58 -14.57 23.69
C GLN A 131 2.28 -13.87 23.38
N VAL A 132 2.30 -12.58 23.09
CA VAL A 132 1.08 -11.79 22.86
C VAL A 132 0.31 -12.30 21.65
N LEU A 133 0.98 -12.61 20.54
CA LEU A 133 0.32 -13.19 19.36
C LEU A 133 -0.24 -14.58 19.65
N GLY A 134 0.46 -15.41 20.45
CA GLY A 134 -0.01 -16.72 20.87
C GLY A 134 -1.27 -16.65 21.72
N ASP A 135 -1.30 -15.72 22.69
CA ASP A 135 -2.47 -15.49 23.55
C ASP A 135 -3.68 -14.99 22.75
N LEU A 136 -3.47 -14.04 21.86
CA LEU A 136 -4.51 -13.53 20.96
C LEU A 136 -5.03 -14.62 20.00
N ALA A 137 -4.14 -15.41 19.40
CA ALA A 137 -4.53 -16.50 18.52
C ALA A 137 -5.37 -17.54 19.26
N THR A 138 -4.96 -17.91 20.48
CA THR A 138 -5.69 -18.84 21.34
C THR A 138 -7.07 -18.30 21.68
N GLY A 139 -7.17 -17.05 22.13
CA GLY A 139 -8.43 -16.41 22.48
C GLY A 139 -9.41 -16.26 21.32
N LEU A 140 -8.90 -16.19 20.09
CA LEU A 140 -9.69 -16.08 18.86
C LEU A 140 -9.87 -17.41 18.11
N SER A 141 -9.32 -18.52 18.65
CA SER A 141 -9.29 -19.82 17.96
C SER A 141 -8.68 -19.73 16.54
N ILE A 142 -7.65 -18.92 16.38
CA ILE A 142 -6.96 -18.75 15.11
C ILE A 142 -5.95 -19.89 14.93
N PRO A 143 -6.03 -20.67 13.86
CA PRO A 143 -5.14 -21.83 13.63
C PRO A 143 -3.78 -21.42 13.04
N ALA A 144 -3.24 -20.28 13.43
CA ALA A 144 -1.94 -19.81 12.95
C ALA A 144 -0.83 -20.18 13.93
N GLY A 145 0.29 -20.68 13.40
CA GLY A 145 1.55 -20.76 14.15
C GLY A 145 2.05 -19.36 14.53
N THR A 146 2.95 -19.30 15.51
CA THR A 146 3.59 -18.03 15.93
C THR A 146 5.00 -17.86 15.34
N ASP A 147 5.36 -18.64 14.33
CA ASP A 147 6.53 -18.40 13.50
C ASP A 147 6.21 -17.46 12.34
N MET A 148 7.25 -16.87 11.76
CA MET A 148 7.08 -15.80 10.77
C MET A 148 6.40 -16.29 9.48
N GLU A 149 6.74 -17.50 9.03
CA GLU A 149 6.21 -18.06 7.78
C GLU A 149 4.73 -18.42 7.92
N SER A 150 4.34 -19.05 9.04
CA SER A 150 2.94 -19.40 9.32
C SER A 150 2.07 -18.13 9.47
N LEU A 151 2.59 -17.09 10.10
CA LEU A 151 1.88 -15.81 10.21
C LEU A 151 1.75 -15.12 8.86
N ASP A 152 2.78 -15.17 8.01
CA ASP A 152 2.75 -14.61 6.65
C ASP A 152 1.70 -15.31 5.77
N GLU A 153 1.65 -16.63 5.83
CA GLU A 153 0.65 -17.42 5.12
C GLU A 153 -0.76 -17.09 5.60
N TYR A 154 -0.95 -16.99 6.92
CA TYR A 154 -2.23 -16.63 7.48
C TYR A 154 -2.65 -15.21 7.07
N LEU A 155 -1.76 -14.22 7.21
CA LEU A 155 -2.04 -12.84 6.76
C LEU A 155 -2.36 -12.79 5.26
N THR A 156 -1.68 -13.58 4.45
CA THR A 156 -1.96 -13.70 3.02
C THR A 156 -3.37 -14.22 2.77
N GLN A 157 -3.78 -15.30 3.45
CA GLN A 157 -5.12 -15.88 3.35
C GLN A 157 -6.22 -14.90 3.81
N GLN A 158 -5.90 -14.04 4.79
CA GLN A 158 -6.82 -13.01 5.27
C GLN A 158 -6.82 -11.72 4.41
N GLY A 159 -6.01 -11.65 3.35
CA GLY A 159 -5.87 -10.45 2.51
C GLY A 159 -5.09 -9.32 3.18
N TRP A 160 -4.26 -9.64 4.17
CA TRP A 160 -3.45 -8.67 4.94
C TRP A 160 -1.99 -8.58 4.49
N ARG A 161 -1.54 -9.41 3.56
CA ARG A 161 -0.19 -9.26 3.01
C ARG A 161 -0.03 -7.91 2.33
N PRO A 162 1.07 -7.16 2.58
CA PRO A 162 1.33 -5.93 1.85
C PRO A 162 1.41 -6.19 0.34
N PRO A 163 0.95 -5.25 -0.49
CA PRO A 163 1.20 -5.28 -1.93
C PRO A 163 2.70 -5.39 -2.24
N PHE A 164 3.05 -6.01 -3.37
CA PHE A 164 4.45 -6.27 -3.72
C PHE A 164 5.33 -5.02 -3.74
N ASP A 165 4.81 -3.89 -4.15
CA ASP A 165 5.55 -2.64 -4.15
C ASP A 165 5.80 -2.08 -2.74
N MET A 166 4.88 -2.32 -1.79
CA MET A 166 5.13 -2.06 -0.38
C MET A 166 6.17 -3.03 0.18
N LEU A 167 6.06 -4.34 -0.13
CA LEU A 167 7.05 -5.34 0.27
C LEU A 167 8.44 -4.97 -0.26
N ALA A 168 8.56 -4.56 -1.51
CA ALA A 168 9.83 -4.12 -2.10
C ALA A 168 10.44 -2.93 -1.35
N ARG A 169 9.63 -1.97 -0.90
CA ARG A 169 10.12 -0.86 -0.08
C ARG A 169 10.51 -1.29 1.33
N LEU A 170 9.67 -2.09 1.95
CA LEU A 170 9.94 -2.61 3.29
C LEU A 170 11.19 -3.47 3.31
N SER A 171 11.46 -4.25 2.26
CA SER A 171 12.65 -5.11 2.15
C SER A 171 13.97 -4.36 2.24
N LEU A 172 13.98 -3.06 1.94
CA LEU A 172 15.18 -2.22 2.07
C LEU A 172 15.65 -2.07 3.52
N ARG A 173 14.76 -2.30 4.49
CA ARG A 173 15.04 -2.16 5.93
C ARG A 173 14.67 -3.38 6.75
N ASN A 174 13.87 -4.27 6.19
CA ASN A 174 13.45 -5.52 6.82
C ASN A 174 14.11 -6.70 6.09
N PRO A 175 15.22 -7.23 6.62
CA PRO A 175 15.94 -8.34 6.01
C PRO A 175 15.10 -9.60 5.84
N TRP A 176 14.12 -9.85 6.73
CA TRP A 176 13.24 -11.01 6.59
C TRP A 176 12.38 -10.91 5.31
N ILE A 177 11.82 -9.74 5.00
CA ILE A 177 11.07 -9.53 3.75
C ILE A 177 11.98 -9.76 2.55
N HIS A 178 13.23 -9.22 2.62
CA HIS A 178 14.21 -9.46 1.57
C HIS A 178 14.46 -10.96 1.39
N ASP A 179 14.73 -11.67 2.49
CA ASP A 179 15.03 -13.10 2.47
C ASP A 179 13.83 -13.95 2.03
N ARG A 180 12.61 -13.56 2.39
CA ARG A 180 11.38 -14.29 2.06
C ARG A 180 10.93 -14.11 0.61
N TYR A 181 11.06 -12.91 0.07
CA TYR A 181 10.44 -12.54 -1.20
C TYR A 181 11.42 -12.15 -2.31
N PHE A 182 12.66 -11.80 -1.96
CA PHE A 182 13.61 -11.21 -2.90
C PHE A 182 14.99 -11.86 -2.92
N ARG A 183 15.29 -12.79 -2.01
CA ARG A 183 16.63 -13.41 -1.86
C ARG A 183 17.09 -14.19 -3.11
N GLU A 184 16.21 -14.95 -3.72
CA GLU A 184 16.54 -15.76 -4.92
C GLU A 184 16.72 -14.87 -6.16
N GLY A 185 16.81 -13.57 -5.91
CA GLY A 185 16.63 -12.55 -6.89
C GLY A 185 15.29 -12.84 -7.55
N PHE A 186 14.39 -11.91 -7.61
CA PHE A 186 13.55 -11.92 -8.76
C PHE A 186 14.56 -12.01 -9.91
N ALA A 187 14.90 -13.24 -10.30
CA ALA A 187 15.41 -13.53 -11.62
C ALA A 187 14.25 -13.05 -12.47
N VAL A 188 14.26 -11.75 -12.64
CA VAL A 188 13.24 -11.02 -13.34
C VAL A 188 13.34 -11.61 -14.69
N ASP A 189 12.45 -12.57 -14.96
CA ASP A 189 12.21 -13.01 -16.31
C ASP A 189 12.32 -11.75 -17.17
N PRO A 190 13.21 -11.73 -18.16
CA PRO A 190 13.38 -10.54 -19.04
C PRO A 190 12.04 -9.98 -19.52
N LEU A 191 10.99 -10.82 -19.61
CA LEU A 191 9.63 -10.43 -19.90
C LEU A 191 8.96 -9.62 -18.78
N ARG A 192 9.38 -9.75 -17.51
CA ARG A 192 8.83 -8.97 -16.40
C ARG A 192 9.43 -7.58 -16.30
N ARG A 193 10.69 -7.40 -16.71
CA ARG A 193 11.28 -6.07 -16.81
C ARG A 193 10.57 -5.29 -17.92
N GLY A 194 10.00 -4.15 -17.54
CA GLY A 194 9.28 -3.30 -18.46
C GLY A 194 7.80 -3.62 -18.59
N LEU A 195 7.26 -4.58 -17.82
CA LEU A 195 5.82 -4.75 -17.70
C LEU A 195 5.21 -3.46 -17.14
N ALA A 196 4.10 -3.03 -17.74
CA ALA A 196 3.38 -1.84 -17.36
C ALA A 196 1.88 -2.08 -17.51
N VAL A 197 1.09 -1.58 -16.56
CA VAL A 197 -0.36 -1.58 -16.66
C VAL A 197 -0.84 -0.14 -16.73
N PHE A 198 -1.70 0.13 -17.72
CA PHE A 198 -2.37 1.41 -17.89
C PHE A 198 -3.87 1.22 -17.68
N LEU A 199 -4.46 2.12 -16.90
CA LEU A 199 -5.87 2.07 -16.52
C LEU A 199 -6.56 3.34 -17.03
N VAL A 200 -7.42 3.19 -18.04
CA VAL A 200 -8.27 4.30 -18.48
C VAL A 200 -9.44 4.41 -17.50
N ARG A 201 -9.66 5.61 -17.01
CA ARG A 201 -10.73 5.87 -16.02
C ARG A 201 -12.08 6.05 -16.70
N GLU A 202 -13.14 5.73 -15.98
CA GLU A 202 -14.52 5.73 -16.45
C GLU A 202 -14.89 6.99 -17.24
N ARG A 203 -14.57 8.16 -16.72
CA ARG A 203 -14.89 9.45 -17.38
C ARG A 203 -14.14 9.67 -18.68
N ALA A 204 -13.00 9.02 -18.88
CA ALA A 204 -12.21 9.09 -20.10
C ALA A 204 -12.62 8.04 -21.13
N LEU A 205 -13.44 7.05 -20.74
CA LEU A 205 -13.84 5.96 -21.59
C LEU A 205 -14.98 6.42 -22.54
N ARG A 206 -14.58 6.92 -23.69
CA ARG A 206 -15.46 7.23 -24.84
C ARG A 206 -15.18 6.25 -25.98
N PRO A 207 -16.06 6.12 -26.97
CA PRO A 207 -15.78 5.29 -28.14
C PRO A 207 -14.40 5.60 -28.73
N GLY A 208 -13.57 4.58 -28.91
CA GLY A 208 -12.21 4.70 -29.43
C GLY A 208 -11.11 5.08 -28.42
N ALA A 209 -11.44 5.51 -27.19
CA ALA A 209 -10.44 5.95 -26.22
C ALA A 209 -9.39 4.88 -25.88
N ALA A 210 -9.82 3.62 -25.73
CA ALA A 210 -8.88 2.51 -25.47
C ALA A 210 -7.91 2.34 -26.65
N ALA A 211 -8.42 2.29 -27.87
CA ALA A 211 -7.61 2.18 -29.09
C ALA A 211 -6.64 3.38 -29.27
N GLU A 212 -7.06 4.59 -28.92
CA GLU A 212 -6.18 5.77 -28.92
C GLU A 212 -5.02 5.62 -27.91
N VAL A 213 -5.30 5.09 -26.71
CA VAL A 213 -4.28 4.84 -25.69
C VAL A 213 -3.33 3.73 -26.17
N GLU A 214 -3.83 2.63 -26.69
CA GLU A 214 -3.03 1.54 -27.24
C GLU A 214 -2.12 2.02 -28.39
N ALA A 215 -2.69 2.72 -29.37
CA ALA A 215 -1.90 3.30 -30.46
C ALA A 215 -0.84 4.26 -29.95
N GLY A 216 -1.17 5.08 -28.96
CA GLY A 216 -0.24 5.99 -28.33
C GLY A 216 0.88 5.30 -27.54
N LEU A 217 0.62 4.14 -26.93
CA LEU A 217 1.62 3.29 -26.30
C LEU A 217 2.53 2.64 -27.34
N VAL A 218 1.95 2.04 -28.37
CA VAL A 218 2.70 1.42 -29.48
C VAL A 218 3.64 2.43 -30.14
N ALA A 219 3.15 3.64 -30.43
CA ALA A 219 3.97 4.72 -31.00
C ALA A 219 5.16 5.13 -30.10
N ARG A 220 5.14 4.75 -28.81
CA ARG A 220 6.21 4.97 -27.83
C ARG A 220 7.05 3.74 -27.54
N GLY A 221 6.88 2.69 -28.34
CA GLY A 221 7.69 1.48 -28.28
C GLY A 221 7.20 0.41 -27.32
N PHE A 222 6.02 0.57 -26.74
CA PHE A 222 5.39 -0.50 -25.97
C PHE A 222 4.77 -1.56 -26.91
N ARG A 223 4.74 -2.80 -26.45
CA ARG A 223 3.94 -3.88 -27.03
C ARG A 223 2.72 -4.10 -26.17
N ILE A 224 1.52 -4.10 -26.76
CA ILE A 224 0.30 -4.41 -26.03
C ILE A 224 0.22 -5.94 -25.87
N LEU A 225 0.12 -6.39 -24.62
CA LEU A 225 -0.01 -7.80 -24.28
C LEU A 225 -1.47 -8.20 -24.10
N HIS A 226 -2.26 -7.31 -23.48
CA HIS A 226 -3.67 -7.54 -23.22
C HIS A 226 -4.41 -6.21 -23.07
N SER A 227 -5.67 -6.17 -23.45
CA SER A 227 -6.56 -5.02 -23.26
C SER A 227 -8.01 -5.46 -23.17
N GLU A 228 -8.68 -5.10 -22.08
CA GLU A 228 -10.10 -5.40 -21.91
C GLU A 228 -10.82 -4.33 -21.08
N PRO A 229 -12.13 -4.12 -21.31
CA PRO A 229 -12.95 -3.31 -20.44
C PRO A 229 -13.19 -4.02 -19.10
N LEU A 230 -13.24 -3.24 -18.01
CA LEU A 230 -13.62 -3.75 -16.69
C LEU A 230 -15.14 -3.64 -16.51
N ALA A 231 -15.78 -4.75 -16.15
CA ALA A 231 -17.19 -4.77 -15.80
C ALA A 231 -17.47 -3.83 -14.61
N ALA A 232 -18.61 -3.16 -14.61
CA ALA A 232 -18.95 -2.12 -13.62
C ALA A 232 -18.87 -2.63 -12.16
N GLU A 233 -19.27 -3.87 -11.92
CA GLU A 233 -19.23 -4.52 -10.61
C GLU A 233 -17.79 -4.67 -10.12
N ARG A 234 -16.85 -4.96 -11.03
CA ARG A 234 -15.42 -5.10 -10.72
C ARG A 234 -14.73 -3.76 -10.51
N GLN A 235 -15.13 -2.72 -11.24
CA GLN A 235 -14.47 -1.40 -11.18
C GLN A 235 -14.38 -0.85 -9.75
N LYS A 236 -15.47 -0.92 -8.99
CA LYS A 236 -15.50 -0.46 -7.59
C LYS A 236 -14.70 -1.38 -6.67
N ALA A 237 -14.87 -2.70 -6.83
CA ALA A 237 -14.21 -3.69 -5.98
C ALA A 237 -12.68 -3.65 -6.12
N VAL A 238 -12.16 -3.41 -7.32
CA VAL A 238 -10.71 -3.36 -7.55
C VAL A 238 -10.10 -1.99 -7.24
N ALA A 239 -10.85 -0.91 -7.35
CA ALA A 239 -10.33 0.45 -7.13
C ALA A 239 -9.74 0.63 -5.72
N SER A 240 -10.33 0.03 -4.70
CA SER A 240 -9.81 0.08 -3.32
C SER A 240 -8.54 -0.75 -3.11
N ARG A 241 -8.27 -1.72 -3.97
CA ARG A 241 -7.12 -2.62 -3.88
C ARG A 241 -5.92 -2.13 -4.68
N LEU A 242 -6.15 -1.26 -5.67
CA LEU A 242 -5.09 -0.74 -6.52
C LEU A 242 -4.39 0.44 -5.84
N ARG A 243 -3.10 0.27 -5.61
CA ARG A 243 -2.29 1.32 -5.03
C ARG A 243 -2.09 2.52 -5.97
N GLY A 244 -1.96 3.72 -5.37
CA GLY A 244 -1.76 4.98 -6.12
C GLY A 244 -2.98 5.40 -6.90
N GLY A 245 -3.99 4.56 -6.91
CA GLY A 245 -5.29 4.84 -7.45
C GLY A 245 -6.20 5.45 -6.38
N ASN A 246 -5.72 6.44 -5.61
CA ASN A 246 -6.63 7.21 -4.75
C ASN A 246 -7.79 7.83 -5.56
N TRP A 247 -7.98 7.41 -6.77
CA TRP A 247 -9.02 7.75 -7.76
C TRP A 247 -9.58 9.15 -7.55
N GLY A 248 -8.86 9.94 -6.75
CA GLY A 248 -9.10 11.31 -6.43
C GLY A 248 -8.76 12.24 -7.61
N ARG A 249 -8.85 13.53 -7.34
CA ARG A 249 -8.66 14.57 -8.34
C ARG A 249 -7.20 14.71 -8.78
N GLY A 250 -6.25 14.52 -7.85
CA GLY A 250 -4.85 14.87 -8.07
C GLY A 250 -4.74 16.36 -8.37
N PRO A 251 -3.86 16.77 -9.31
CA PRO A 251 -3.71 18.18 -9.71
C PRO A 251 -4.84 18.69 -10.61
N TRP A 252 -5.91 17.92 -10.87
CA TRP A 252 -7.04 18.30 -11.72
C TRP A 252 -8.27 18.69 -10.90
N ALA A 253 -9.18 19.46 -11.51
CA ALA A 253 -10.41 19.91 -10.86
C ALA A 253 -11.33 18.74 -10.45
N PHE A 254 -11.29 17.62 -11.19
CA PHE A 254 -12.20 16.49 -11.01
C PHE A 254 -11.46 15.17 -10.98
N SER A 255 -12.06 14.20 -10.29
CA SER A 255 -11.71 12.80 -10.45
C SER A 255 -12.12 12.28 -11.84
N GLY A 256 -11.38 11.31 -12.34
CA GLY A 256 -11.74 10.55 -13.56
C GLY A 256 -12.63 9.34 -13.29
N GLY A 257 -13.02 9.09 -12.05
CA GLY A 257 -13.77 7.89 -11.67
C GLY A 257 -12.88 6.64 -11.49
N PRO A 258 -13.48 5.47 -11.24
CA PRO A 258 -12.77 4.21 -11.11
C PRO A 258 -12.11 3.77 -12.43
N PRO A 259 -11.26 2.71 -12.41
CA PRO A 259 -10.71 2.13 -13.62
C PRO A 259 -11.82 1.46 -14.43
N ALA A 260 -11.88 1.73 -15.72
CA ALA A 260 -12.90 1.17 -16.61
C ALA A 260 -12.32 0.35 -17.78
N GLN A 261 -11.04 0.55 -18.12
CA GLN A 261 -10.30 -0.24 -19.10
C GLN A 261 -8.93 -0.57 -18.54
N VAL A 262 -8.50 -1.82 -18.65
CA VAL A 262 -7.15 -2.27 -18.36
C VAL A 262 -6.39 -2.51 -19.66
N ILE A 263 -5.15 -2.03 -19.73
CA ILE A 263 -4.22 -2.26 -20.83
C ILE A 263 -2.91 -2.72 -20.23
N VAL A 264 -2.53 -3.97 -20.48
CA VAL A 264 -1.25 -4.54 -20.09
C VAL A 264 -0.29 -4.36 -21.27
N ALA A 265 0.83 -3.73 -21.01
CA ALA A 265 1.83 -3.42 -22.01
C ALA A 265 3.23 -3.82 -21.53
N TRP A 266 4.11 -4.05 -22.46
CA TRP A 266 5.51 -4.36 -22.21
C TRP A 266 6.42 -3.39 -22.94
N ASP A 267 7.36 -2.79 -22.20
CA ASP A 267 8.43 -1.98 -22.75
C ASP A 267 9.69 -2.84 -22.91
N PRO A 268 10.10 -3.20 -24.14
CA PRO A 268 11.28 -4.02 -24.36
C PRO A 268 12.60 -3.29 -24.04
N ARG A 269 12.56 -1.97 -23.86
CA ARG A 269 13.73 -1.13 -23.57
C ARG A 269 13.41 -0.06 -22.54
N PRO A 270 13.22 -0.45 -21.27
CA PRO A 270 12.93 0.48 -20.17
C PRO A 270 13.96 1.62 -20.11
N LEU A 271 13.48 2.84 -19.88
CA LEU A 271 14.36 4.00 -19.75
C LEU A 271 14.70 4.24 -18.28
N PRO A 272 15.95 4.49 -17.95
CA PRO A 272 16.36 4.92 -16.61
C PRO A 272 15.57 6.15 -16.15
N VAL A 273 15.34 6.22 -14.85
CA VAL A 273 14.68 7.34 -14.19
C VAL A 273 15.74 8.29 -13.66
N ASP A 274 15.63 9.58 -13.99
CA ASP A 274 16.54 10.59 -13.46
C ASP A 274 16.25 10.93 -11.98
N ARG A 275 17.19 11.65 -11.34
CA ARG A 275 17.10 12.00 -9.91
C ARG A 275 15.83 12.80 -9.57
N ARG A 276 15.42 13.72 -10.44
CA ARG A 276 14.23 14.56 -10.23
C ARG A 276 12.97 13.71 -10.32
N GLN A 277 12.87 12.87 -11.35
CA GLN A 277 11.76 11.93 -11.50
C GLN A 277 11.68 10.96 -10.31
N LYS A 278 12.82 10.44 -9.83
CA LYS A 278 12.87 9.54 -8.68
C LYS A 278 12.47 10.24 -7.38
N SER A 279 12.77 11.51 -7.22
CA SER A 279 12.35 12.32 -6.07
C SER A 279 10.85 12.57 -6.07
N GLU A 280 10.25 12.84 -7.22
CA GLU A 280 8.82 13.11 -7.37
C GLU A 280 8.00 11.81 -7.37
N TYR A 281 8.53 10.76 -8.00
CA TYR A 281 7.92 9.42 -8.11
C TYR A 281 8.87 8.35 -7.57
N PRO A 282 8.97 8.16 -6.25
CA PRO A 282 9.99 7.29 -5.64
C PRO A 282 9.96 5.82 -6.08
N LEU A 283 8.80 5.34 -6.54
CA LEU A 283 8.60 3.96 -6.99
C LEU A 283 8.80 3.79 -8.50
N LEU A 284 8.91 4.89 -9.23
CA LEU A 284 9.09 4.84 -10.67
C LEU A 284 10.46 4.19 -11.01
N GLU A 285 10.44 3.20 -11.89
CA GLU A 285 11.65 2.50 -12.36
C GLU A 285 11.84 2.60 -13.86
N ASN A 286 10.76 2.91 -14.58
CA ASN A 286 10.82 3.11 -16.03
C ASN A 286 10.32 4.50 -16.42
N GLY A 287 11.23 5.39 -16.78
CA GLY A 287 10.92 6.76 -17.19
C GLY A 287 10.04 6.85 -18.44
N ARG A 288 9.98 5.80 -19.27
CA ARG A 288 9.09 5.75 -20.45
C ARG A 288 7.63 5.65 -20.03
N ILE A 289 7.31 4.92 -18.95
CA ILE A 289 5.95 4.83 -18.41
C ILE A 289 5.43 6.22 -18.03
N LEU A 290 6.23 7.01 -17.30
CA LEU A 290 5.85 8.37 -16.92
C LEU A 290 5.63 9.28 -18.14
N ARG A 291 6.55 9.24 -19.10
CA ARG A 291 6.42 10.04 -20.35
C ARG A 291 5.17 9.66 -21.13
N ALA A 292 4.91 8.36 -21.27
CA ALA A 292 3.70 7.86 -21.92
C ALA A 292 2.43 8.31 -21.18
N LYS A 293 2.40 8.15 -19.85
CA LYS A 293 1.30 8.58 -18.99
C LYS A 293 0.97 10.06 -19.15
N ILE A 294 1.97 10.93 -19.07
CA ILE A 294 1.77 12.38 -19.19
C ILE A 294 1.19 12.71 -20.58
N HIS A 295 1.83 12.21 -21.63
CA HIS A 295 1.38 12.49 -22.99
C HIS A 295 -0.04 11.98 -23.27
N LEU A 296 -0.36 10.76 -22.84
CA LEU A 296 -1.69 10.17 -23.05
C LEU A 296 -2.77 10.91 -22.25
N ARG A 297 -2.44 11.40 -21.06
CA ARG A 297 -3.34 12.28 -20.28
C ARG A 297 -3.64 13.56 -21.04
N ASP A 298 -2.63 14.22 -21.59
CA ASP A 298 -2.81 15.43 -22.37
C ASP A 298 -3.62 15.17 -23.67
N HIS A 299 -3.37 14.02 -24.30
CA HIS A 299 -4.13 13.61 -25.48
C HIS A 299 -5.60 13.39 -25.17
N LEU A 300 -5.93 12.62 -24.13
CA LEU A 300 -7.31 12.32 -23.72
C LEU A 300 -8.07 13.58 -23.24
N LEU A 301 -7.36 14.60 -22.77
CA LEU A 301 -7.94 15.87 -22.31
C LEU A 301 -7.90 16.98 -23.36
N ARG A 302 -7.52 16.66 -24.60
CA ARG A 302 -7.43 17.65 -25.68
C ARG A 302 -8.81 18.29 -25.92
N GLY A 303 -8.82 19.60 -26.05
CA GLY A 303 -10.05 20.39 -26.22
C GLY A 303 -10.79 20.76 -24.91
N LEU A 304 -10.39 20.19 -23.77
CA LEU A 304 -10.99 20.57 -22.48
C LEU A 304 -10.30 21.79 -21.86
N GLY A 305 -11.09 22.77 -21.44
CA GLY A 305 -10.63 23.90 -20.66
C GLY A 305 -10.04 23.47 -19.29
N LYS A 306 -9.15 24.26 -18.71
CA LYS A 306 -8.47 23.92 -17.44
C LYS A 306 -9.42 23.47 -16.31
N ARG A 307 -10.58 24.14 -16.20
CA ARG A 307 -11.59 23.83 -15.16
C ARG A 307 -12.39 22.56 -15.42
N GLN A 308 -12.31 22.00 -16.63
CA GLN A 308 -13.01 20.77 -17.03
C GLN A 308 -12.10 19.55 -16.97
N ARG A 309 -10.78 19.76 -16.82
CA ARG A 309 -9.80 18.68 -16.81
C ARG A 309 -9.97 17.78 -15.59
N PHE A 310 -9.77 16.50 -15.79
CA PHE A 310 -9.85 15.45 -14.79
C PHE A 310 -8.68 14.49 -14.96
N ASN A 311 -8.47 13.57 -14.02
CA ASN A 311 -7.43 12.54 -14.14
C ASN A 311 -7.91 11.38 -15.03
N PRO A 312 -7.51 11.28 -16.31
CA PRO A 312 -8.11 10.34 -17.26
C PRO A 312 -7.45 8.96 -17.24
N LEU A 313 -6.19 8.87 -16.79
CA LEU A 313 -5.36 7.69 -16.94
C LEU A 313 -4.48 7.48 -15.71
N HIS A 314 -4.42 6.26 -15.22
CA HIS A 314 -3.45 5.79 -14.22
C HIS A 314 -2.50 4.78 -14.86
N SER A 315 -1.31 4.60 -14.29
CA SER A 315 -0.39 3.53 -14.66
C SER A 315 0.34 2.99 -13.45
N SER A 316 0.82 1.75 -13.52
CA SER A 316 1.85 1.26 -12.61
C SER A 316 3.12 2.11 -12.71
N ASP A 317 3.91 2.15 -11.65
CA ASP A 317 5.17 2.89 -11.59
C ASP A 317 6.39 1.98 -11.85
N ASN A 318 6.23 0.67 -11.67
CA ASN A 318 7.25 -0.34 -11.91
C ASN A 318 6.60 -1.67 -12.34
N ASP A 319 7.42 -2.65 -12.69
CA ASP A 319 6.98 -3.97 -13.14
C ASP A 319 6.36 -4.80 -12.01
N ILE A 320 6.84 -4.69 -10.78
CA ILE A 320 6.27 -5.38 -9.61
C ILE A 320 4.83 -4.90 -9.40
N GLN A 321 4.61 -3.59 -9.40
CA GLN A 321 3.27 -3.02 -9.29
C GLN A 321 2.39 -3.39 -10.50
N ALA A 322 2.99 -3.46 -11.69
CA ALA A 322 2.26 -3.89 -12.87
C ALA A 322 1.76 -5.32 -12.72
N TRP A 323 2.60 -6.22 -12.21
CA TRP A 323 2.22 -7.60 -11.95
C TRP A 323 1.11 -7.70 -10.91
N GLU A 324 1.22 -6.96 -9.81
CA GLU A 324 0.15 -6.89 -8.81
C GLU A 324 -1.18 -6.43 -9.42
N TYR A 325 -1.14 -5.44 -10.31
CA TYR A 325 -2.34 -4.99 -11.01
C TYR A 325 -2.93 -6.08 -11.91
N VAL A 326 -2.09 -6.87 -12.60
CA VAL A 326 -2.54 -8.03 -13.39
C VAL A 326 -3.24 -9.05 -12.48
N GLU A 327 -2.65 -9.42 -11.35
CA GLU A 327 -3.26 -10.37 -10.39
C GLU A 327 -4.63 -9.88 -9.87
N ILE A 328 -4.75 -8.58 -9.57
CA ILE A 328 -5.99 -8.00 -9.07
C ILE A 328 -7.06 -7.88 -10.17
N LEU A 329 -6.64 -7.43 -11.37
CA LEU A 329 -7.54 -7.06 -12.44
C LEU A 329 -7.88 -8.23 -13.37
N LEU A 330 -6.95 -9.15 -13.55
CA LEU A 330 -6.99 -10.22 -14.53
C LEU A 330 -6.63 -11.58 -13.89
N PRO A 331 -7.27 -12.00 -12.79
CA PRO A 331 -6.88 -13.23 -12.08
C PRO A 331 -7.02 -14.50 -12.93
N GLN A 332 -7.69 -14.42 -14.05
CA GLN A 332 -7.84 -15.53 -15.01
C GLN A 332 -6.66 -15.62 -15.99
N GLN A 333 -5.79 -14.63 -16.04
CA GLN A 333 -4.62 -14.55 -16.91
C GLN A 333 -3.31 -14.93 -16.19
N VAL A 334 -3.39 -15.15 -14.87
CA VAL A 334 -2.33 -15.62 -14.00
C VAL A 334 -2.54 -17.10 -13.70
#